data_2ffe9166a91e128894f30f8853ba8e63
#
_entry.id   2ffe9166a91e128894f30f8853ba8e63
#
_cell.length_a   1.000
_cell.length_b   1.000
_cell.length_c   1.000
_cell.angle_alpha   90.00
_cell.angle_beta   90.00
_cell.angle_gamma   90.00
#
_symmetry.space_group_name_H-M   'P 1'
#
loop_
_entity.id
_entity.type
_entity.pdbx_description
1 polymer ?
#
loop_
_entity_poly.entity_id
_entity_poly.type
_entity_poly.pdbx_seq_one_letter_code
_entity_poly.pdbx_strand_id
1 'polypeptide(L)'
;SAPGVFSLLAGTEIADGVWYPRGGFGAVRDGLCDAACANGAEVRTGTPVRRVRVQGGRATGVELENGEFVAADVVVTNADVPYAYDDLLEGPRAAETARNLSEKSFSAGVVSFNWSVRGRLSRILHHSVFLSDDPKQAWDRATTASDLEKDGRCPRPNFYVHAPARSD
;
A
#
# COMPACT_ATOMS: atom_id res chain seq x y z
N SER A 1 -18.04 -12.40 5.53
CA SER A 1 -18.72 -11.82 4.34
C SER A 1 -18.03 -10.53 3.96
N ALA A 2 -17.87 -10.29 2.66
CA ALA A 2 -17.30 -9.03 2.17
C ALA A 2 -18.25 -7.86 2.50
N PRO A 3 -17.74 -6.70 2.92
CA PRO A 3 -18.57 -5.52 3.15
C PRO A 3 -19.34 -5.12 1.88
N GLY A 4 -20.59 -4.67 2.05
CA GLY A 4 -21.45 -4.25 0.94
C GLY A 4 -20.90 -3.13 0.06
N VAL A 5 -19.94 -2.35 0.60
CA VAL A 5 -19.23 -1.29 -0.15
C VAL A 5 -18.52 -1.84 -1.40
N PHE A 6 -18.12 -3.11 -1.42
CA PHE A 6 -17.51 -3.71 -2.61
C PHE A 6 -18.46 -3.84 -3.80
N SER A 7 -19.78 -3.76 -3.59
CA SER A 7 -20.75 -3.70 -4.70
C SER A 7 -20.62 -2.41 -5.52
N LEU A 8 -20.08 -1.34 -4.94
CA LEU A 8 -19.80 -0.09 -5.67
C LEU A 8 -18.73 -0.31 -6.76
N LEU A 9 -17.74 -1.17 -6.50
CA LEU A 9 -16.70 -1.50 -7.49
C LEU A 9 -17.33 -2.15 -8.74
N ALA A 10 -18.24 -3.13 -8.53
CA ALA A 10 -18.96 -3.76 -9.64
C ALA A 10 -19.85 -2.75 -10.37
N GLY A 11 -20.48 -1.82 -9.64
CA GLY A 11 -21.32 -0.76 -10.24
C GLY A 11 -20.52 0.17 -11.13
N THR A 12 -19.35 0.66 -10.68
CA THR A 12 -18.48 1.52 -11.47
C THR A 12 -17.87 0.78 -12.67
N GLU A 13 -17.50 -0.48 -12.51
CA GLU A 13 -16.99 -1.32 -13.59
C GLU A 13 -18.02 -1.48 -14.71
N ILE A 14 -19.28 -1.67 -14.37
CA ILE A 14 -20.37 -1.81 -15.34
C ILE A 14 -20.69 -0.47 -16.02
N ALA A 15 -20.65 0.64 -15.28
CA ALA A 15 -21.03 1.96 -15.79
C ALA A 15 -19.93 2.60 -16.64
N ASP A 16 -18.69 2.56 -16.17
CA ASP A 16 -17.57 3.33 -16.73
C ASP A 16 -16.46 2.43 -17.32
N GLY A 17 -16.51 1.13 -17.05
CA GLY A 17 -15.45 0.19 -17.42
C GLY A 17 -14.23 0.26 -16.52
N VAL A 18 -13.25 -0.61 -16.78
CA VAL A 18 -11.94 -0.62 -16.13
C VAL A 18 -10.89 -0.28 -17.17
N TRP A 19 -10.06 0.70 -16.84
CA TRP A 19 -9.05 1.23 -17.74
C TRP A 19 -7.65 1.00 -17.20
N TYR A 20 -6.77 0.60 -18.08
CA TYR A 20 -5.34 0.48 -17.78
C TYR A 20 -4.59 1.65 -18.43
N PRO A 21 -3.83 2.43 -17.67
CA PRO A 21 -3.13 3.57 -18.21
C PRO A 21 -2.01 3.11 -19.16
N ARG A 22 -1.90 3.72 -20.34
CA ARG A 22 -0.79 3.48 -21.25
C ARG A 22 0.53 3.88 -20.57
N GLY A 23 1.53 3.01 -20.58
CA GLY A 23 2.77 3.19 -19.83
C GLY A 23 2.66 2.78 -18.35
N GLY A 24 1.56 2.14 -17.96
CA GLY A 24 1.34 1.61 -16.62
C GLY A 24 1.09 2.69 -15.56
N PHE A 25 1.01 2.27 -14.31
CA PHE A 25 0.78 3.20 -13.18
C PHE A 25 1.94 4.18 -12.94
N GLY A 26 3.14 3.89 -13.49
CA GLY A 26 4.24 4.84 -13.49
C GLY A 26 3.89 6.14 -14.22
N ALA A 27 3.22 6.04 -15.37
CA ALA A 27 2.78 7.21 -16.13
C ALA A 27 1.75 8.06 -15.35
N VAL A 28 0.89 7.43 -14.55
CA VAL A 28 -0.05 8.16 -13.68
C VAL A 28 0.70 8.93 -12.60
N ARG A 29 1.67 8.28 -11.94
CA ARG A 29 2.53 8.93 -10.94
C ARG A 29 3.24 10.15 -11.54
N ASP A 30 3.86 9.96 -12.69
CA ASP A 30 4.64 11.00 -13.34
C ASP A 30 3.74 12.17 -13.75
N GLY A 31 2.58 11.89 -14.36
CA GLY A 31 1.61 12.92 -14.70
C GLY A 31 1.06 13.71 -13.49
N LEU A 32 0.85 13.05 -12.35
CA LEU A 32 0.47 13.73 -11.12
C LEU A 32 1.60 14.59 -10.54
N CYS A 33 2.85 14.11 -10.59
CA CYS A 33 4.01 14.88 -10.19
C CYS A 33 4.19 16.12 -11.08
N ASP A 34 4.09 15.96 -12.40
CA ASP A 34 4.20 17.05 -13.35
C ASP A 34 3.13 18.11 -13.13
N ALA A 35 1.88 17.68 -12.91
CA ALA A 35 0.78 18.58 -12.60
C ALA A 35 1.00 19.33 -11.28
N ALA A 36 1.49 18.67 -10.25
CA ALA A 36 1.81 19.30 -8.99
C ALA A 36 2.92 20.34 -9.13
N CYS A 37 4.01 19.99 -9.80
CA CYS A 37 5.13 20.90 -10.08
C CYS A 37 4.69 22.11 -10.91
N ALA A 38 3.84 21.90 -11.92
CA ALA A 38 3.30 22.99 -12.74
C ALA A 38 2.44 23.98 -11.91
N ASN A 39 1.89 23.53 -10.79
CA ASN A 39 1.16 24.36 -9.84
C ASN A 39 2.03 24.86 -8.67
N GLY A 40 3.35 24.78 -8.77
CA GLY A 40 4.30 25.36 -7.82
C GLY A 40 4.67 24.42 -6.66
N ALA A 41 4.29 23.15 -6.68
CA ALA A 41 4.74 22.19 -5.67
C ALA A 41 6.20 21.81 -5.90
N GLU A 42 6.93 21.60 -4.81
CA GLU A 42 8.27 21.03 -4.81
C GLU A 42 8.19 19.55 -4.40
N VAL A 43 8.69 18.66 -5.25
CA VAL A 43 8.77 17.22 -4.95
C VAL A 43 10.20 16.86 -4.57
N ARG A 44 10.40 16.44 -3.33
CA ARG A 44 11.70 15.99 -2.79
C ARG A 44 11.66 14.49 -2.55
N THR A 45 12.33 13.72 -3.40
CA THR A 45 12.52 12.28 -3.22
C THR A 45 13.78 11.97 -2.41
N GLY A 46 13.86 10.78 -1.83
CA GLY A 46 15.03 10.39 -1.02
C GLY A 46 15.21 11.26 0.23
N THR A 47 14.13 11.89 0.71
CA THR A 47 14.15 12.84 1.82
C THR A 47 13.26 12.31 2.95
N PRO A 48 13.76 11.37 3.75
CA PRO A 48 12.97 10.76 4.80
C PRO A 48 12.65 11.75 5.91
N VAL A 49 11.38 11.74 6.32
CA VAL A 49 10.88 12.54 7.44
C VAL A 49 11.07 11.75 8.74
N ARG A 50 11.76 12.36 9.71
CA ARG A 50 11.98 11.76 11.02
C ARG A 50 10.74 11.91 11.90
N ARG A 51 10.13 13.11 11.92
CA ARG A 51 8.93 13.38 12.73
C ARG A 51 8.19 14.64 12.29
N VAL A 52 6.94 14.71 12.68
CA VAL A 52 6.14 15.94 12.59
C VAL A 52 6.36 16.78 13.85
N ARG A 53 6.74 18.03 13.70
CA ARG A 53 6.91 18.95 14.83
C ARG A 53 5.57 19.53 15.23
N VAL A 54 5.23 19.35 16.50
CA VAL A 54 3.98 19.86 17.09
C VAL A 54 4.31 20.83 18.22
N GLN A 55 3.76 22.02 18.17
CA GLN A 55 3.88 23.05 19.23
C GLN A 55 2.51 23.58 19.57
N GLY A 56 2.18 23.64 20.85
CA GLY A 56 0.87 24.11 21.30
C GLY A 56 -0.32 23.31 20.73
N GLY A 57 -0.11 22.03 20.42
CA GLY A 57 -1.15 21.15 19.82
C GLY A 57 -1.37 21.35 18.32
N ARG A 58 -0.51 22.14 17.65
CA ARG A 58 -0.56 22.39 16.21
C ARG A 58 0.72 21.92 15.53
N ALA A 59 0.59 21.27 14.36
CA ALA A 59 1.74 20.96 13.52
C ALA A 59 2.35 22.26 12.98
N THR A 60 3.69 22.37 13.04
CA THR A 60 4.45 23.53 12.59
C THR A 60 5.38 23.22 11.44
N GLY A 61 5.48 21.95 11.07
CA GLY A 61 6.35 21.47 10.01
C GLY A 61 6.86 20.05 10.27
N VAL A 62 7.87 19.66 9.55
CA VAL A 62 8.50 18.35 9.67
C VAL A 62 9.99 18.47 9.90
N GLU A 63 10.56 17.54 10.65
CA GLU A 63 11.99 17.36 10.82
C GLU A 63 12.44 16.19 9.97
N LEU A 64 13.44 16.40 9.13
CA LEU A 64 14.02 15.37 8.28
C LEU A 64 15.08 14.56 9.06
N GLU A 65 15.44 13.38 8.56
CA GLU A 65 16.48 12.56 9.20
C GLU A 65 17.86 13.23 9.22
N ASN A 66 18.14 14.11 8.25
CA ASN A 66 19.38 14.89 8.21
C ASN A 66 19.39 16.05 9.21
N GLY A 67 18.32 16.26 9.98
CA GLY A 67 18.16 17.35 10.95
C GLY A 67 17.59 18.66 10.40
N GLU A 68 17.35 18.75 9.10
CA GLU A 68 16.70 19.91 8.49
C GLU A 68 15.26 20.02 8.98
N PHE A 69 14.82 21.25 9.28
CA PHE A 69 13.43 21.56 9.61
C PHE A 69 12.76 22.26 8.43
N VAL A 70 11.67 21.69 7.97
CA VAL A 70 10.82 22.27 6.92
C VAL A 70 9.53 22.78 7.56
N ALA A 71 9.37 24.10 7.62
CA ALA A 71 8.19 24.74 8.18
C ALA A 71 6.97 24.54 7.28
N ALA A 72 5.80 24.31 7.88
CA ALA A 72 4.54 24.20 7.18
C ALA A 72 3.37 24.56 8.10
N ASP A 73 2.37 25.22 7.56
CA ASP A 73 1.12 25.56 8.27
C ASP A 73 0.19 24.34 8.40
N VAL A 74 0.30 23.40 7.48
CA VAL A 74 -0.45 22.14 7.45
C VAL A 74 0.48 21.01 7.03
N VAL A 75 0.41 19.90 7.75
CA VAL A 75 1.14 18.68 7.41
C VAL A 75 0.10 17.59 7.09
N VAL A 76 0.19 17.04 5.88
CA VAL A 76 -0.63 15.89 5.45
C VAL A 76 0.28 14.68 5.33
N THR A 77 -0.04 13.61 6.03
CA THR A 77 0.68 12.34 5.92
C THR A 77 -0.15 11.31 5.16
N ASN A 78 0.46 10.66 4.18
CA ASN A 78 -0.07 9.47 3.51
C ASN A 78 0.67 8.19 3.94
N ALA A 79 1.47 8.27 5.00
CA ALA A 79 2.06 7.09 5.62
C ALA A 79 0.96 6.23 6.25
N ASP A 80 1.24 4.94 6.44
CA ASP A 80 0.31 4.04 7.11
C ASP A 80 -0.03 4.57 8.50
N VAL A 81 -1.31 4.46 8.89
CA VAL A 81 -1.81 5.10 10.12
C VAL A 81 -1.07 4.64 11.37
N PRO A 82 -0.82 3.32 11.59
CA PRO A 82 0.01 2.89 12.72
C PRO A 82 1.39 3.52 12.70
N TYR A 83 2.09 3.49 11.57
CA TYR A 83 3.42 4.09 11.44
C TYR A 83 3.42 5.59 11.75
N ALA A 84 2.39 6.31 11.28
CA ALA A 84 2.30 7.75 11.54
C ALA A 84 2.22 8.07 13.04
N TYR A 85 1.49 7.26 13.82
CA TYR A 85 1.33 7.46 15.25
C TYR A 85 2.45 6.85 16.09
N ASP A 86 3.10 5.81 15.62
CA ASP A 86 4.21 5.16 16.32
C ASP A 86 5.55 5.90 16.11
N ASP A 87 5.79 6.37 14.88
CA ASP A 87 7.11 6.85 14.46
C ASP A 87 7.17 8.35 14.14
N LEU A 88 6.08 8.93 13.57
CA LEU A 88 6.13 10.32 13.11
C LEU A 88 5.54 11.34 14.09
N LEU A 89 4.63 10.94 14.95
CA LEU A 89 3.93 11.82 15.89
C LEU A 89 4.37 11.53 17.32
N GLU A 90 4.71 12.57 18.05
CA GLU A 90 5.14 12.48 19.45
C GLU A 90 4.08 13.05 20.39
N GLY A 91 4.07 12.57 21.61
CA GLY A 91 3.26 13.09 22.71
C GLY A 91 2.17 12.14 23.21
N PRO A 92 1.53 12.48 24.33
CA PRO A 92 0.59 11.57 25.01
C PRO A 92 -0.58 11.11 24.15
N ARG A 93 -1.13 12.00 23.33
CA ARG A 93 -2.24 11.69 22.41
C ARG A 93 -1.82 10.75 21.29
N ALA A 94 -0.63 10.93 20.74
CA ALA A 94 -0.11 10.03 19.72
C ALA A 94 0.10 8.63 20.31
N ALA A 95 0.75 8.53 21.46
CA ALA A 95 0.96 7.26 22.15
C ALA A 95 -0.34 6.55 22.57
N GLU A 96 -1.39 7.30 22.95
CA GLU A 96 -2.70 6.73 23.23
C GLU A 96 -3.36 6.18 21.95
N THR A 97 -3.30 6.95 20.87
CA THR A 97 -3.86 6.53 19.58
C THR A 97 -3.12 5.30 19.03
N ALA A 98 -1.80 5.27 19.11
CA ALA A 98 -0.98 4.13 18.73
C ALA A 98 -1.38 2.85 19.47
N ARG A 99 -1.56 2.93 20.79
CA ARG A 99 -2.07 1.80 21.58
C ARG A 99 -3.46 1.33 21.13
N ASN A 100 -4.38 2.26 20.91
CA ASN A 100 -5.73 1.94 20.45
C ASN A 100 -5.71 1.29 19.05
N LEU A 101 -4.78 1.70 18.18
CA LEU A 101 -4.61 1.12 16.85
C LEU A 101 -4.05 -0.30 16.91
N SER A 102 -3.13 -0.59 17.84
CA SER A 102 -2.55 -1.94 17.99
C SER A 102 -3.59 -3.01 18.35
N GLU A 103 -4.72 -2.60 18.94
CA GLU A 103 -5.85 -3.48 19.28
C GLU A 103 -6.85 -3.65 18.12
N LYS A 104 -6.68 -2.93 17.01
CA LYS A 104 -7.59 -3.01 15.86
C LYS A 104 -7.20 -4.11 14.90
N SER A 105 -8.21 -4.65 14.23
CA SER A 105 -8.00 -5.55 13.10
C SER A 105 -7.86 -4.73 11.82
N PHE A 106 -6.77 -4.93 11.12
CA PHE A 106 -6.53 -4.32 9.81
C PHE A 106 -6.96 -5.26 8.69
N SER A 107 -7.12 -4.71 7.50
CA SER A 107 -7.34 -5.49 6.29
C SER A 107 -6.14 -6.41 6.00
N ALA A 108 -6.37 -7.48 5.26
CA ALA A 108 -5.28 -8.36 4.83
C ALA A 108 -4.25 -7.56 4.02
N GLY A 109 -2.97 -7.77 4.34
CA GLY A 109 -1.87 -7.25 3.56
C GLY A 109 -1.67 -8.05 2.26
N VAL A 110 -0.98 -7.46 1.31
CA VAL A 110 -0.59 -8.11 0.06
C VAL A 110 0.93 -8.09 -0.05
N VAL A 111 1.52 -9.23 -0.38
CA VAL A 111 2.93 -9.31 -0.74
C VAL A 111 3.02 -9.38 -2.26
N SER A 112 3.70 -8.40 -2.85
CA SER A 112 3.90 -8.34 -4.30
C SER A 112 5.33 -8.70 -4.66
N PHE A 113 5.49 -9.64 -5.58
CA PHE A 113 6.78 -10.02 -6.16
C PHE A 113 6.86 -9.49 -7.57
N ASN A 114 7.78 -8.56 -7.83
CA ASN A 114 7.99 -8.01 -9.16
C ASN A 114 9.11 -8.76 -9.87
N TRP A 115 8.75 -9.52 -10.90
CA TRP A 115 9.69 -10.34 -11.66
C TRP A 115 9.92 -9.79 -13.06
N SER A 116 11.18 -9.61 -13.42
CA SER A 116 11.58 -9.38 -14.81
C SER A 116 11.99 -10.72 -15.42
N VAL A 117 11.26 -11.15 -16.45
CA VAL A 117 11.51 -12.43 -17.12
C VAL A 117 11.87 -12.20 -18.59
N ARG A 118 12.80 -13.03 -19.13
CA ARG A 118 13.12 -13.02 -20.56
C ARG A 118 12.04 -13.75 -21.33
N GLY A 119 11.54 -13.13 -22.40
CA GLY A 119 10.56 -13.73 -23.30
C GLY A 119 9.13 -13.51 -22.86
N ARG A 120 8.19 -14.06 -23.63
CA ARG A 120 6.74 -13.94 -23.39
C ARG A 120 6.19 -15.23 -22.80
N LEU A 121 5.44 -15.10 -21.75
CA LEU A 121 4.70 -16.21 -21.12
C LEU A 121 3.34 -16.36 -21.81
N SER A 122 3.28 -17.23 -22.84
CA SER A 122 2.07 -17.38 -23.69
C SER A 122 0.84 -17.86 -22.95
N ARG A 123 1.00 -18.56 -21.81
CA ARG A 123 -0.09 -19.13 -21.02
C ARG A 123 -0.65 -18.20 -19.94
N ILE A 124 -0.01 -17.07 -19.69
CA ILE A 124 -0.44 -16.09 -18.69
C ILE A 124 -1.13 -14.96 -19.44
N LEU A 125 -2.33 -14.61 -19.02
CA LEU A 125 -3.08 -13.45 -19.50
C LEU A 125 -2.60 -12.19 -18.76
N HIS A 126 -3.09 -11.02 -19.17
CA HIS A 126 -2.82 -9.76 -18.47
C HIS A 126 -3.12 -9.90 -16.97
N HIS A 127 -4.27 -10.51 -16.66
CA HIS A 127 -4.68 -10.90 -15.32
C HIS A 127 -4.90 -12.40 -15.26
N SER A 128 -4.26 -13.09 -14.33
CA SER A 128 -4.44 -14.53 -14.11
C SER A 128 -4.57 -14.81 -12.62
N VAL A 129 -5.65 -15.50 -12.26
CA VAL A 129 -5.88 -15.94 -10.87
C VAL A 129 -5.69 -17.44 -10.80
N PHE A 130 -4.87 -17.89 -9.89
CA PHE A 130 -4.64 -19.31 -9.63
C PHE A 130 -5.27 -19.66 -8.29
N LEU A 131 -6.26 -20.52 -8.34
CA LEU A 131 -6.99 -20.97 -7.16
C LEU A 131 -6.47 -22.32 -6.72
N SER A 132 -6.36 -22.51 -5.42
CA SER A 132 -6.05 -23.82 -4.83
C SER A 132 -7.26 -24.74 -4.96
N ASP A 133 -6.98 -26.03 -5.12
CA ASP A 133 -8.01 -27.10 -5.12
C ASP A 133 -8.62 -27.28 -3.72
N ASP A 134 -7.95 -26.79 -2.67
CA ASP A 134 -8.43 -26.78 -1.30
C ASP A 134 -8.63 -25.34 -0.81
N PRO A 135 -9.85 -24.80 -0.95
CA PRO A 135 -10.16 -23.44 -0.53
C PRO A 135 -9.93 -23.21 0.97
N LYS A 136 -10.08 -24.23 1.80
CA LYS A 136 -9.90 -24.11 3.23
C LYS A 136 -8.41 -23.90 3.58
N GLN A 137 -7.51 -24.70 3.02
CA GLN A 137 -6.08 -24.52 3.19
C GLN A 137 -5.56 -23.20 2.59
N ALA A 138 -6.17 -22.75 1.50
CA ALA A 138 -5.77 -21.49 0.85
C ALA A 138 -6.05 -20.25 1.70
N TRP A 139 -7.03 -20.33 2.59
CA TRP A 139 -7.43 -19.24 3.50
C TRP A 139 -7.00 -19.46 4.95
N ASP A 140 -6.61 -20.68 5.32
CA ASP A 140 -6.06 -20.95 6.66
C ASP A 140 -4.69 -20.27 6.75
N ARG A 141 -4.57 -19.33 7.65
CA ARG A 141 -3.33 -18.62 7.91
C ARG A 141 -2.38 -19.52 8.69
N ALA A 142 -1.20 -19.76 8.16
CA ALA A 142 -0.06 -20.04 9.00
C ALA A 142 0.20 -18.77 9.83
N THR A 143 -0.10 -18.83 11.11
CA THR A 143 -0.01 -17.66 12.00
C THR A 143 1.41 -17.36 12.42
N THR A 144 2.32 -18.34 12.30
CA THR A 144 3.74 -18.18 12.64
C THR A 144 4.63 -19.03 11.71
N ALA A 145 5.91 -18.65 11.60
CA ALA A 145 6.90 -19.46 10.90
C ALA A 145 7.01 -20.89 11.49
N SER A 146 6.78 -21.04 12.79
CA SER A 146 6.77 -22.35 13.48
C SER A 146 5.61 -23.25 13.06
N ASP A 147 4.50 -22.69 12.61
CA ASP A 147 3.36 -23.47 12.13
C ASP A 147 3.65 -24.05 10.74
N LEU A 148 4.45 -23.34 9.93
CA LEU A 148 4.94 -23.83 8.64
C LEU A 148 5.95 -24.98 8.81
N GLU A 149 6.79 -24.92 9.84
CA GLU A 149 7.80 -25.96 10.13
C GLU A 149 7.17 -27.24 10.69
N LYS A 150 6.12 -27.15 11.52
CA LYS A 150 5.48 -28.30 12.17
C LYS A 150 4.74 -29.20 11.19
N ASP A 151 4.16 -28.65 10.14
CA ASP A 151 3.29 -29.41 9.24
C ASP A 151 4.03 -29.91 7.98
N GLY A 152 5.25 -29.43 7.74
CA GLY A 152 6.06 -29.82 6.57
C GLY A 152 5.38 -29.59 5.22
N ARG A 153 4.22 -28.93 5.23
CA ARG A 153 3.40 -28.63 4.07
C ARG A 153 3.46 -27.16 3.79
N CYS A 154 4.00 -26.82 2.65
CA CYS A 154 3.82 -25.46 2.12
C CYS A 154 2.32 -25.27 1.85
N PRO A 155 1.64 -24.28 2.48
CA PRO A 155 0.26 -23.99 2.14
C PRO A 155 0.16 -23.73 0.63
N ARG A 156 -0.91 -24.20 0.02
CA ARG A 156 -1.20 -23.92 -1.39
C ARG A 156 -2.02 -22.64 -1.47
N PRO A 157 -1.40 -21.46 -1.45
CA PRO A 157 -2.14 -20.21 -1.44
C PRO A 157 -2.81 -19.97 -2.79
N ASN A 158 -3.92 -19.26 -2.76
CA ASN A 158 -4.37 -18.57 -3.95
C ASN A 158 -3.36 -17.48 -4.30
N PHE A 159 -3.05 -17.32 -5.57
CA PHE A 159 -2.19 -16.23 -6.01
C PHE A 159 -2.69 -15.61 -7.31
N TYR A 160 -2.32 -14.37 -7.51
CA TYR A 160 -2.67 -13.58 -8.66
C TYR A 160 -1.40 -13.16 -9.40
N VAL A 161 -1.45 -13.28 -10.72
CA VAL A 161 -0.36 -12.84 -11.58
C VAL A 161 -0.87 -11.72 -12.49
N HIS A 162 -0.16 -10.62 -12.48
CA HIS A 162 -0.35 -9.49 -13.38
C HIS A 162 0.81 -9.44 -14.37
N ALA A 163 0.50 -9.57 -15.67
CA ALA A 163 1.48 -9.54 -16.74
C ALA A 163 1.20 -8.38 -17.71
N PRO A 164 1.54 -7.13 -17.34
CA PRO A 164 1.20 -5.92 -18.12
C PRO A 164 1.79 -5.93 -19.53
N ALA A 165 2.96 -6.52 -19.72
CA ALA A 165 3.60 -6.68 -21.04
C ALA A 165 2.77 -7.47 -22.08
N ARG A 166 1.57 -7.96 -21.70
CA ARG A 166 0.62 -8.60 -22.62
C ARG A 166 -0.27 -7.59 -23.33
N SER A 167 -0.36 -6.37 -22.81
CA SER A 167 -1.27 -5.31 -23.30
C SER A 167 -0.56 -4.08 -23.81
N ASP A 168 0.76 -3.95 -23.55
CA ASP A 168 1.63 -2.89 -24.07
C ASP A 168 2.26 -3.28 -25.41
#